data_0a47f2208d89fdb60532336e227de752
#
_entry.id   0a47f2208d89fdb60532336e227de752
#
_cell.length_a   1.000
_cell.length_b   1.000
_cell.length_c   1.000
_cell.angle_alpha   90.00
_cell.angle_beta   90.00
_cell.angle_gamma   90.00
#
_symmetry.space_group_name_H-M   'P 1'
#
loop_
_entity.id
_entity.type
_entity.pdbx_description
1 polymer ?
#
loop_
_entity_poly.entity_id
_entity_poly.type
_entity_poly.pdbx_seq_one_letter_code
_entity_poly.pdbx_strand_id
1 'polypeptide(L)'
;FTVQGRALNDNAADDLRVLVVGNPANTNCLIAMNNAPDVPDARFTAMTRLDHNRALTQVARKLGVSVNDVSRMTIWGNHSATQYPDLFRCEVAGSSAAAVIDDQEWLEGDFIPTVQKRGAAIIEARGASSAASAANAAVDHVHDWVLGTPEGDWVSMAVASDGGYG
;
A
#
# COMPACT_ATOMS: atom_id res chain seq x y z
N PHE A 1 5.33 15.66 -11.86
CA PHE A 1 6.20 15.31 -10.73
C PHE A 1 7.67 15.71 -10.95
N THR A 2 8.08 16.01 -12.18
CA THR A 2 9.43 16.54 -12.47
C THR A 2 9.70 17.86 -11.72
N VAL A 3 8.76 18.81 -11.78
CA VAL A 3 8.89 20.11 -11.11
C VAL A 3 8.90 19.96 -9.59
N GLN A 4 8.04 19.09 -9.06
CA GLN A 4 7.97 18.80 -7.62
C GLN A 4 9.28 18.17 -7.14
N GLY A 5 9.84 17.19 -7.87
CA GLY A 5 11.12 16.58 -7.54
C GLY A 5 12.24 17.61 -7.45
N ARG A 6 12.38 18.49 -8.45
CA ARG A 6 13.38 19.57 -8.44
C ARG A 6 13.18 20.54 -7.27
N ALA A 7 11.91 20.93 -7.03
CA ALA A 7 11.62 21.85 -5.93
C ALA A 7 11.96 21.23 -4.55
N LEU A 8 11.73 19.93 -4.37
CA LEU A 8 12.14 19.20 -3.17
C LEU A 8 13.66 19.15 -3.04
N ASN A 9 14.37 18.85 -4.13
CA ASN A 9 15.83 18.84 -4.16
C ASN A 9 16.43 20.16 -3.73
N ASP A 10 15.89 21.26 -4.24
CA ASP A 10 16.46 22.59 -4.08
C ASP A 10 16.08 23.27 -2.76
N ASN A 11 14.99 22.87 -2.11
CA ASN A 11 14.40 23.65 -1.03
C ASN A 11 13.95 22.85 0.20
N ALA A 12 13.93 21.53 0.14
CA ALA A 12 13.43 20.74 1.28
C ALA A 12 14.51 20.59 2.38
N ALA A 13 14.06 20.31 3.59
CA ALA A 13 14.96 19.99 4.70
C ALA A 13 15.61 18.62 4.50
N ASP A 14 16.79 18.42 5.09
CA ASP A 14 17.60 17.19 4.94
C ASP A 14 16.89 15.93 5.46
N ASP A 15 15.92 16.07 6.35
CA ASP A 15 15.18 14.98 6.96
C ASP A 15 13.80 14.74 6.33
N LEU A 16 13.49 15.35 5.18
CA LEU A 16 12.20 15.18 4.51
C LEU A 16 11.88 13.71 4.24
N ARG A 17 10.59 13.41 4.17
CA ARG A 17 10.03 12.16 3.64
C ARG A 17 8.97 12.49 2.60
N VAL A 18 8.99 11.79 1.49
CA VAL A 18 8.10 12.03 0.35
C VAL A 18 7.19 10.84 0.16
N LEU A 19 5.91 11.02 0.45
CA LEU A 19 4.87 10.04 0.15
C LEU A 19 4.09 10.47 -1.09
N VAL A 20 4.21 9.73 -2.17
CA VAL A 20 3.46 9.99 -3.41
C VAL A 20 2.15 9.22 -3.41
N VAL A 21 1.05 9.96 -3.53
CA VAL A 21 -0.33 9.43 -3.53
C VAL A 21 -0.99 9.57 -4.91
N GLY A 22 -0.59 10.58 -5.69
CA GLY A 22 -1.16 10.88 -7.02
C GLY A 22 -0.86 9.80 -8.05
N ASN A 23 -1.92 9.29 -8.72
CA ASN A 23 -1.80 8.22 -9.70
C ASN A 23 -1.27 8.70 -11.07
N PRO A 24 -0.50 7.86 -11.77
CA PRO A 24 0.03 6.54 -11.35
C PRO A 24 1.14 6.67 -10.29
N ALA A 25 0.84 6.25 -9.05
CA ALA A 25 1.64 6.60 -7.88
C ALA A 25 3.10 6.12 -7.96
N ASN A 26 3.34 4.88 -8.36
CA ASN A 26 4.70 4.33 -8.48
C ASN A 26 5.52 5.09 -9.54
N THR A 27 4.93 5.35 -10.72
CA THR A 27 5.59 6.09 -11.80
C THR A 27 5.88 7.54 -11.37
N ASN A 28 4.93 8.20 -10.74
CA ASN A 28 5.07 9.58 -10.28
C ASN A 28 6.14 9.68 -9.18
N CYS A 29 6.23 8.68 -8.30
CA CYS A 29 7.27 8.59 -7.29
C CYS A 29 8.65 8.45 -7.92
N LEU A 30 8.81 7.55 -8.89
CA LEU A 30 10.05 7.36 -9.63
C LEU A 30 10.47 8.65 -10.37
N ILE A 31 9.53 9.36 -11.00
CA ILE A 31 9.81 10.64 -11.65
C ILE A 31 10.28 11.68 -10.64
N ALA A 32 9.61 11.80 -9.50
CA ALA A 32 10.00 12.76 -8.46
C ALA A 32 11.40 12.44 -7.93
N MET A 33 11.67 11.20 -7.60
CA MET A 33 12.95 10.70 -7.09
C MET A 33 14.10 10.98 -8.08
N ASN A 34 13.93 10.63 -9.37
CA ASN A 34 14.95 10.90 -10.40
C ASN A 34 15.17 12.39 -10.69
N ASN A 35 14.32 13.27 -10.22
CA ASN A 35 14.49 14.73 -10.34
C ASN A 35 14.88 15.40 -9.00
N ALA A 36 15.27 14.59 -8.02
CA ALA A 36 15.79 15.06 -6.73
C ALA A 36 17.08 14.28 -6.36
N PRO A 37 18.17 14.42 -7.13
CA PRO A 37 19.36 13.58 -7.00
C PRO A 37 20.10 13.74 -5.67
N ASP A 38 19.91 14.83 -4.95
CA ASP A 38 20.55 15.08 -3.66
C ASP A 38 19.74 14.52 -2.48
N VAL A 39 18.49 14.07 -2.75
CA VAL A 39 17.62 13.44 -1.75
C VAL A 39 17.76 11.91 -1.85
N PRO A 40 18.15 11.22 -0.76
CA PRO A 40 18.30 9.77 -0.79
C PRO A 40 17.02 9.04 -1.23
N ASP A 41 17.15 8.03 -2.09
CA ASP A 41 16.03 7.23 -2.61
C ASP A 41 15.12 6.65 -1.51
N ALA A 42 15.69 6.26 -0.37
CA ALA A 42 14.97 5.76 0.78
C ALA A 42 14.02 6.80 1.43
N ARG A 43 14.08 8.06 1.02
CA ARG A 43 13.17 9.13 1.43
C ARG A 43 11.90 9.21 0.58
N PHE A 44 11.80 8.41 -0.49
CA PHE A 44 10.66 8.37 -1.39
C PHE A 44 9.90 7.07 -1.25
N THR A 45 8.56 7.18 -1.11
CA THR A 45 7.65 6.02 -1.17
C THR A 45 6.40 6.38 -1.96
N ALA A 46 5.79 5.39 -2.60
CA ALA A 46 4.44 5.53 -3.16
C ALA A 46 3.43 4.76 -2.30
N MET A 47 2.22 5.30 -2.18
CA MET A 47 1.21 4.76 -1.28
C MET A 47 0.52 3.53 -1.85
N THR A 48 0.79 2.36 -1.26
CA THR A 48 0.03 1.12 -1.42
C THR A 48 -0.72 0.75 -0.14
N ARG A 49 -0.63 1.58 0.91
CA ARG A 49 -1.25 1.35 2.21
C ARG A 49 -2.77 1.28 2.13
N LEU A 50 -3.40 2.03 1.23
CA LEU A 50 -4.84 1.95 1.04
C LEU A 50 -5.28 0.58 0.53
N ASP A 51 -4.53 -0.03 -0.39
CA ASP A 51 -4.78 -1.38 -0.88
C ASP A 51 -4.55 -2.41 0.22
N HIS A 52 -3.50 -2.24 0.99
CA HIS A 52 -3.19 -3.05 2.18
C HIS A 52 -4.36 -3.01 3.19
N ASN A 53 -4.84 -1.84 3.58
CA ASN A 53 -5.97 -1.68 4.51
C ASN A 53 -7.27 -2.29 3.96
N ARG A 54 -7.48 -2.23 2.65
CA ARG A 54 -8.61 -2.89 1.97
C ARG A 54 -8.51 -4.40 2.05
N ALA A 55 -7.32 -4.96 1.81
CA ALA A 55 -7.08 -6.39 1.89
C ALA A 55 -7.29 -6.92 3.31
N LEU A 56 -6.71 -6.25 4.33
CA LEU A 56 -6.96 -6.58 5.75
C LEU A 56 -8.47 -6.61 6.05
N THR A 57 -9.21 -5.60 5.60
CA THR A 57 -10.65 -5.50 5.83
C THR A 57 -11.42 -6.64 5.18
N GLN A 58 -11.04 -7.10 3.98
CA GLN A 58 -11.72 -8.24 3.32
C GLN A 58 -11.49 -9.54 4.11
N VAL A 59 -10.29 -9.80 4.59
CA VAL A 59 -9.97 -10.99 5.42
C VAL A 59 -10.74 -10.94 6.74
N ALA A 60 -10.69 -9.82 7.44
CA ALA A 60 -11.42 -9.62 8.69
C ALA A 60 -12.93 -9.85 8.53
N ARG A 61 -13.52 -9.34 7.46
CA ARG A 61 -14.95 -9.53 7.14
C ARG A 61 -15.29 -10.98 6.80
N LYS A 62 -14.46 -11.68 6.03
CA LYS A 62 -14.65 -13.08 5.66
C LYS A 62 -14.73 -13.96 6.90
N LEU A 63 -13.89 -13.68 7.90
CA LEU A 63 -13.79 -14.47 9.12
C LEU A 63 -14.63 -13.94 10.29
N GLY A 64 -15.21 -12.73 10.18
CA GLY A 64 -15.97 -12.12 11.27
C GLY A 64 -15.11 -11.72 12.48
N VAL A 65 -13.84 -11.36 12.24
CA VAL A 65 -12.88 -10.96 13.27
C VAL A 65 -12.57 -9.45 13.21
N SER A 66 -11.86 -8.93 14.22
CA SER A 66 -11.34 -7.57 14.17
C SER A 66 -10.24 -7.44 13.11
N VAL A 67 -10.16 -6.29 12.45
CA VAL A 67 -9.05 -5.98 11.54
C VAL A 67 -7.69 -6.00 12.26
N ASN A 68 -7.68 -5.76 13.57
CA ASN A 68 -6.48 -5.80 14.40
C ASN A 68 -5.97 -7.23 14.67
N ASP A 69 -6.79 -8.24 14.38
CA ASP A 69 -6.37 -9.64 14.48
C ASP A 69 -5.71 -10.14 13.19
N VAL A 70 -5.69 -9.30 12.13
CA VAL A 70 -5.13 -9.63 10.81
C VAL A 70 -3.79 -8.93 10.64
N SER A 71 -2.75 -9.68 10.37
CA SER A 71 -1.36 -9.20 10.24
C SER A 71 -0.66 -9.78 9.00
N ARG A 72 0.54 -9.30 8.71
CA ARG A 72 1.43 -9.81 7.67
C ARG A 72 0.83 -9.80 6.26
N MET A 73 -0.15 -8.94 6.03
CA MET A 73 -0.70 -8.75 4.69
C MET A 73 0.36 -8.15 3.76
N THR A 74 0.42 -8.65 2.54
CA THR A 74 1.34 -8.14 1.52
C THR A 74 0.58 -7.81 0.25
N ILE A 75 0.87 -6.64 -0.33
CA ILE A 75 0.42 -6.25 -1.66
C ILE A 75 1.64 -6.25 -2.57
N TRP A 76 1.65 -7.12 -3.56
CA TRP A 76 2.70 -7.19 -4.58
C TRP A 76 2.35 -6.35 -5.81
N GLY A 77 3.36 -5.80 -6.42
CA GLY A 77 3.23 -5.03 -7.65
C GLY A 77 2.86 -3.56 -7.45
N ASN A 78 2.59 -2.86 -8.54
CA ASN A 78 2.23 -1.45 -8.53
C ASN A 78 0.82 -1.21 -8.01
N HIS A 79 0.56 0.00 -7.50
CA HIS A 79 -0.79 0.46 -7.21
C HIS A 79 -1.61 0.59 -8.51
N SER A 80 -2.16 -0.53 -8.96
CA SER A 80 -2.94 -0.68 -10.20
C SER A 80 -3.88 -1.88 -10.10
N ALA A 81 -4.70 -2.09 -11.13
CA ALA A 81 -5.57 -3.27 -11.22
C ALA A 81 -4.83 -4.61 -11.38
N THR A 82 -3.50 -4.59 -11.49
CA THR A 82 -2.64 -5.79 -11.55
C THR A 82 -1.93 -6.10 -10.24
N GLN A 83 -2.19 -5.34 -9.19
CA GLN A 83 -1.67 -5.63 -7.85
C GLN A 83 -2.18 -7.00 -7.36
N TYR A 84 -1.38 -7.67 -6.54
CA TYR A 84 -1.72 -8.97 -5.98
C TYR A 84 -1.72 -8.93 -4.45
N PRO A 85 -2.89 -8.99 -3.79
CA PRO A 85 -2.98 -9.16 -2.35
C PRO A 85 -2.67 -10.63 -1.99
N ASP A 86 -1.63 -10.84 -1.21
CA ASP A 86 -1.09 -12.16 -0.88
C ASP A 86 -1.69 -12.71 0.42
N LEU A 87 -2.73 -13.52 0.28
CA LEU A 87 -3.38 -14.19 1.40
C LEU A 87 -2.49 -15.25 2.07
N PHE A 88 -1.54 -15.85 1.31
CA PHE A 88 -0.70 -16.95 1.81
C PHE A 88 0.33 -16.50 2.84
N ARG A 89 0.69 -15.22 2.83
CA ARG A 89 1.56 -14.61 3.85
C ARG A 89 0.79 -13.99 5.00
N CYS A 90 -0.52 -13.80 4.83
CA CYS A 90 -1.38 -13.16 5.82
C CYS A 90 -1.64 -14.12 6.99
N GLU A 91 -1.68 -13.57 8.19
CA GLU A 91 -2.02 -14.29 9.42
C GLU A 91 -3.27 -13.69 10.08
N VAL A 92 -4.03 -14.55 10.76
CA VAL A 92 -5.15 -14.17 11.60
C VAL A 92 -4.97 -14.79 12.97
N ALA A 93 -4.80 -13.95 13.99
CA ALA A 93 -4.48 -14.38 15.36
C ALA A 93 -3.31 -15.40 15.40
N GLY A 94 -2.27 -15.17 14.59
CA GLY A 94 -1.07 -16.02 14.52
C GLY A 94 -1.21 -17.31 13.70
N SER A 95 -2.35 -17.51 13.03
CA SER A 95 -2.58 -18.67 12.14
C SER A 95 -2.61 -18.23 10.69
N SER A 96 -2.18 -19.09 9.75
CA SER A 96 -2.24 -18.79 8.32
C SER A 96 -3.67 -18.46 7.88
N ALA A 97 -3.90 -17.25 7.35
CA ALA A 97 -5.21 -16.83 6.86
C ALA A 97 -5.72 -17.73 5.72
N ALA A 98 -4.84 -18.14 4.81
CA ALA A 98 -5.18 -19.05 3.72
C ALA A 98 -5.67 -20.41 4.26
N ALA A 99 -5.01 -20.95 5.27
CA ALA A 99 -5.42 -22.23 5.86
C ALA A 99 -6.73 -22.14 6.68
N VAL A 100 -6.96 -21.02 7.35
CA VAL A 100 -8.20 -20.80 8.14
C VAL A 100 -9.41 -20.56 7.23
N ILE A 101 -9.22 -19.82 6.11
CA ILE A 101 -10.28 -19.53 5.16
C ILE A 101 -10.59 -20.74 4.29
N ASP A 102 -9.56 -21.45 3.81
CA ASP A 102 -9.63 -22.65 2.96
C ASP A 102 -10.71 -22.59 1.85
N ASP A 103 -10.75 -21.44 1.15
CA ASP A 103 -11.80 -21.13 0.16
C ASP A 103 -11.15 -20.49 -1.09
N GLN A 104 -10.75 -21.35 -2.03
CA GLN A 104 -10.07 -20.93 -3.26
C GLN A 104 -11.01 -20.12 -4.18
N GLU A 105 -12.31 -20.45 -4.20
CA GLU A 105 -13.28 -19.72 -5.01
C GLU A 105 -13.43 -18.27 -4.52
N TRP A 106 -13.49 -18.07 -3.22
CA TRP A 106 -13.50 -16.74 -2.63
C TRP A 106 -12.18 -15.99 -2.90
N LEU A 107 -11.03 -16.67 -2.76
CA LEU A 107 -9.72 -16.05 -3.00
C LEU A 107 -9.64 -15.47 -4.41
N GLU A 108 -9.97 -16.26 -5.43
CA GLU A 108 -9.80 -15.89 -6.84
C GLU A 108 -10.99 -15.08 -7.38
N GLY A 109 -12.21 -15.41 -6.95
CA GLY A 109 -13.44 -14.80 -7.44
C GLY A 109 -13.83 -13.51 -6.74
N ASP A 110 -13.54 -13.38 -5.44
CA ASP A 110 -13.98 -12.24 -4.62
C ASP A 110 -12.82 -11.41 -4.07
N PHE A 111 -11.91 -12.02 -3.33
CA PHE A 111 -10.87 -11.29 -2.58
C PHE A 111 -9.94 -10.50 -3.50
N ILE A 112 -9.24 -11.17 -4.40
CA ILE A 112 -8.28 -10.54 -5.31
C ILE A 112 -8.96 -9.48 -6.17
N PRO A 113 -10.07 -9.77 -6.89
CA PRO A 113 -10.74 -8.79 -7.74
C PRO A 113 -11.30 -7.60 -6.96
N THR A 114 -11.82 -7.83 -5.74
CA THR A 114 -12.36 -6.75 -4.89
C THR A 114 -11.26 -5.77 -4.47
N VAL A 115 -10.11 -6.26 -4.04
CA VAL A 115 -8.99 -5.39 -3.66
C VAL A 115 -8.48 -4.61 -4.88
N GLN A 116 -8.27 -5.29 -6.02
CA GLN A 116 -7.80 -4.69 -7.26
C GLN A 116 -8.70 -3.57 -7.80
N LYS A 117 -10.02 -3.79 -7.75
CA LYS A 117 -11.03 -2.92 -8.39
C LYS A 117 -11.69 -1.93 -7.42
N ARG A 118 -11.37 -1.96 -6.13
CA ARG A 118 -12.07 -1.16 -5.11
C ARG A 118 -12.04 0.33 -5.40
N GLY A 119 -10.92 0.86 -5.91
CA GLY A 119 -10.81 2.28 -6.27
C GLY A 119 -11.80 2.69 -7.36
N ALA A 120 -11.89 1.91 -8.43
CA ALA A 120 -12.83 2.15 -9.53
C ALA A 120 -14.29 2.05 -9.06
N ALA A 121 -14.63 1.04 -8.25
CA ALA A 121 -15.97 0.89 -7.69
C ALA A 121 -16.41 2.06 -6.80
N ILE A 122 -15.48 2.66 -6.05
CA ILE A 122 -15.76 3.86 -5.24
C ILE A 122 -16.03 5.07 -6.15
N ILE A 123 -15.23 5.26 -7.20
CA ILE A 123 -15.42 6.36 -8.17
C ILE A 123 -16.77 6.21 -8.87
N GLU A 124 -17.13 5.01 -9.29
CA GLU A 124 -18.43 4.72 -9.90
C GLU A 124 -19.59 5.07 -8.96
N ALA A 125 -19.50 4.66 -7.70
CA ALA A 125 -20.57 4.86 -6.72
C ALA A 125 -20.71 6.31 -6.23
N ARG A 126 -19.60 7.09 -6.17
CA ARG A 126 -19.56 8.44 -5.60
C ARG A 126 -19.39 9.56 -6.61
N GLY A 127 -18.98 9.26 -7.84
CA GLY A 127 -18.53 10.27 -8.81
C GLY A 127 -17.19 10.94 -8.44
N ALA A 128 -16.49 10.46 -7.40
CA ALA A 128 -15.22 10.98 -6.94
C ALA A 128 -14.39 9.88 -6.26
N SER A 129 -13.06 10.04 -6.24
CA SER A 129 -12.17 9.11 -5.54
C SER A 129 -12.39 9.13 -4.01
N SER A 130 -11.94 8.06 -3.33
CA SER A 130 -11.98 7.99 -1.88
C SER A 130 -11.07 9.06 -1.26
N ALA A 131 -11.64 9.98 -0.46
CA ALA A 131 -10.86 11.02 0.21
C ALA A 131 -10.43 10.57 1.62
N ALA A 132 -11.40 10.28 2.50
CA ALA A 132 -11.13 9.98 3.91
C ALA A 132 -10.30 8.70 4.11
N SER A 133 -10.62 7.61 3.39
CA SER A 133 -9.85 6.37 3.50
C SER A 133 -8.43 6.49 2.93
N ALA A 134 -8.23 7.33 1.90
CA ALA A 134 -6.91 7.63 1.39
C ALA A 134 -6.10 8.47 2.38
N ALA A 135 -6.73 9.47 3.02
CA ALA A 135 -6.10 10.27 4.06
C ALA A 135 -5.70 9.42 5.27
N ASN A 136 -6.58 8.54 5.75
CA ASN A 136 -6.26 7.61 6.83
C ASN A 136 -5.08 6.70 6.45
N ALA A 137 -5.09 6.11 5.25
CA ALA A 137 -4.00 5.27 4.78
C ALA A 137 -2.67 6.02 4.67
N ALA A 138 -2.68 7.32 4.33
CA ALA A 138 -1.49 8.15 4.32
C ALA A 138 -0.94 8.38 5.74
N VAL A 139 -1.83 8.62 6.71
CA VAL A 139 -1.43 8.73 8.13
C VAL A 139 -0.84 7.42 8.64
N ASP A 140 -1.51 6.30 8.41
CA ASP A 140 -1.02 4.96 8.78
C ASP A 140 0.36 4.66 8.14
N HIS A 141 0.52 5.02 6.86
CA HIS A 141 1.77 4.84 6.13
C HIS A 141 2.93 5.61 6.79
N VAL A 142 2.71 6.90 7.07
CA VAL A 142 3.75 7.74 7.68
C VAL A 142 4.02 7.30 9.12
N HIS A 143 3.00 6.91 9.87
CA HIS A 143 3.16 6.36 11.22
C HIS A 143 4.13 5.18 11.22
N ASP A 144 3.85 4.16 10.41
CA ASP A 144 4.67 2.96 10.39
C ASP A 144 6.05 3.17 9.75
N TRP A 145 6.16 4.10 8.81
CA TRP A 145 7.45 4.48 8.25
C TRP A 145 8.38 5.16 9.27
N VAL A 146 7.81 5.93 10.20
CA VAL A 146 8.59 6.69 11.19
C VAL A 146 8.80 5.90 12.49
N LEU A 147 7.76 5.21 12.95
CA LEU A 147 7.74 4.55 14.27
C LEU A 147 7.98 3.04 14.19
N GLY A 148 7.89 2.47 12.99
CA GLY A 148 7.97 1.02 12.78
C GLY A 148 6.62 0.33 12.94
N THR A 149 6.59 -0.94 12.56
CA THR A 149 5.47 -1.87 12.76
C THR A 149 5.64 -2.66 14.06
N PRO A 150 4.59 -3.30 14.60
CA PRO A 150 4.73 -4.27 15.67
C PRO A 150 5.76 -5.36 15.32
N GLU A 151 6.40 -5.94 16.35
CA GLU A 151 7.38 -7.00 16.15
C GLU A 151 6.76 -8.19 15.38
N GLY A 152 7.43 -8.61 14.33
CA GLY A 152 6.99 -9.73 13.49
C GLY A 152 5.90 -9.38 12.47
N ASP A 153 5.45 -8.13 12.41
CA ASP A 153 4.50 -7.64 11.39
C ASP A 153 5.18 -6.71 10.39
N TRP A 154 4.53 -6.50 9.25
CA TRP A 154 4.95 -5.57 8.20
C TRP A 154 3.76 -4.95 7.48
N VAL A 155 4.03 -3.89 6.72
CA VAL A 155 3.05 -3.21 5.89
C VAL A 155 3.56 -3.01 4.47
N SER A 156 2.64 -2.90 3.52
CA SER A 156 3.00 -2.68 2.12
C SER A 156 3.29 -1.21 1.85
N MET A 157 4.48 -0.94 1.33
CA MET A 157 4.93 0.36 0.83
C MET A 157 5.64 0.15 -0.50
N ALA A 158 5.42 1.03 -1.47
CA ALA A 158 6.25 1.02 -2.67
C ALA A 158 7.55 1.79 -2.38
N VAL A 159 8.66 1.10 -2.40
CA VAL A 159 10.00 1.61 -2.10
C VAL A 159 10.88 1.59 -3.34
N ALA A 160 12.00 2.32 -3.32
CA ALA A 160 13.00 2.24 -4.38
C ALA A 160 13.52 0.80 -4.51
N SER A 161 13.68 0.32 -5.76
CA SER A 161 14.23 -1.01 -6.02
C SER A 161 15.73 -1.02 -5.71
N ASP A 162 16.14 -2.05 -4.99
CA ASP A 162 17.57 -2.37 -4.76
C ASP A 162 18.12 -3.36 -5.80
N GLY A 163 17.31 -3.73 -6.79
CA GLY A 163 17.67 -4.72 -7.81
C GLY A 163 17.52 -6.18 -7.36
N GLY A 164 16.96 -6.44 -6.16
CA GLY A 164 16.81 -7.79 -5.60
C GLY A 164 15.91 -8.73 -6.42
N TYR A 165 15.11 -8.18 -7.32
CA TYR A 165 14.22 -8.94 -8.22
C TYR A 165 14.70 -8.99 -9.68
N GLY A 166 15.88 -8.45 -9.99
CA GLY A 166 16.46 -8.39 -11.33
C GLY A 166 16.28 -7.08 -12.06
#